data_30cf07fadc88d385780ed5e0ea380037
#
_entry.id   30cf07fadc88d385780ed5e0ea380037
#
_cell.length_a   1.000
_cell.length_b   1.000
_cell.length_c   1.000
_cell.angle_alpha   90.00
_cell.angle_beta   90.00
_cell.angle_gamma   90.00
#
_symmetry.space_group_name_H-M   'P 1'
#
loop_
_entity.id
_entity.type
_entity.pdbx_description
1 polymer ?
#
loop_
_entity_poly.entity_id
_entity_poly.type
_entity_poly.pdbx_seq_one_letter_code
_entity_poly.pdbx_strand_id
1 'polypeptide(L)'
;MSILKIHAREIFDSRGNPTVEVDLYTKKGLFRAAVPSGASTGIYEALELRDNDKTRYLGKGVSKAVEHINKTIAPALVSQNVSVIEQEKIDKLMLAMDGTENKSKFGANAILGVSLAVCKAGAAEKGVPLFRHIADLAGNAEVILPVPAFNVINGGSHAGNKLAMQEFMILPVGASSFKDAMRIGAEVYHNLKNVIKQKYGQDATNVGDEGGFAPNILENKEALELLKNAIGKAGYTDQIVIGMDVAASEFYKDGKYDLDFKSPDDPSRYITPDQLADLYRGFVKDYPVVSIEDPFDQDDWEAWSKFTASTGIQVVGDDLTVTNPKRIAKAVSDKACNCLLLKVNQIGSVTESLQACKMAQSSGWGVMVSHRSGETEDTFIADLVVGLCTGQIKTGAPCRSERLAKYNQLLRIEEELGDKARFAGRNFRNPLIN
;
A
#
# COMPACT_ATOMS: atom_id res chain seq x y z
N MET A 1 -24.36 -15.77 -12.09
CA MET A 1 -23.43 -16.86 -11.99
C MET A 1 -22.37 -16.80 -13.05
N SER A 2 -22.66 -17.02 -14.32
CA SER A 2 -21.64 -16.93 -15.37
C SER A 2 -21.34 -15.49 -15.74
N ILE A 3 -20.12 -15.29 -16.21
CA ILE A 3 -19.67 -14.03 -16.78
C ILE A 3 -20.30 -13.87 -18.16
N LEU A 4 -21.03 -12.77 -18.38
CA LEU A 4 -21.65 -12.48 -19.66
C LEU A 4 -20.70 -11.78 -20.62
N LYS A 5 -19.86 -10.87 -20.10
CA LYS A 5 -18.95 -10.07 -20.90
C LYS A 5 -17.84 -9.51 -20.02
N ILE A 6 -16.65 -9.40 -20.57
CA ILE A 6 -15.53 -8.65 -19.99
C ILE A 6 -15.00 -7.70 -21.05
N HIS A 7 -14.82 -6.43 -20.67
CA HIS A 7 -14.26 -5.42 -21.55
C HIS A 7 -13.24 -4.58 -20.78
N ALA A 8 -12.06 -4.42 -21.32
CA ALA A 8 -10.99 -3.59 -20.74
C ALA A 8 -10.74 -2.35 -21.60
N ARG A 9 -10.28 -1.29 -20.95
CA ARG A 9 -9.89 -0.03 -21.59
C ARG A 9 -8.73 0.61 -20.86
N GLU A 10 -8.05 1.54 -21.54
CA GLU A 10 -7.10 2.45 -20.88
C GLU A 10 -7.90 3.57 -20.19
N ILE A 11 -7.55 3.86 -18.96
CA ILE A 11 -7.94 5.08 -18.23
C ILE A 11 -6.68 5.75 -17.69
N PHE A 12 -6.82 6.85 -16.97
CA PHE A 12 -5.69 7.57 -16.40
C PHE A 12 -5.65 7.45 -14.90
N ASP A 13 -4.45 7.26 -14.35
CA ASP A 13 -4.20 7.30 -12.91
C ASP A 13 -4.00 8.74 -12.42
N SER A 14 -3.76 8.89 -11.12
CA SER A 14 -3.59 10.19 -10.46
C SER A 14 -2.37 10.98 -10.91
N ARG A 15 -1.44 10.34 -11.62
CA ARG A 15 -0.26 11.00 -12.20
C ARG A 15 -0.44 11.33 -13.68
N GLY A 16 -1.61 11.01 -14.27
CA GLY A 16 -1.88 11.21 -15.69
C GLY A 16 -1.25 10.14 -16.58
N ASN A 17 -0.87 8.99 -16.04
CA ASN A 17 -0.38 7.85 -16.81
C ASN A 17 -1.51 6.88 -17.12
N PRO A 18 -1.49 6.22 -18.30
CA PRO A 18 -2.47 5.18 -18.60
C PRO A 18 -2.40 4.03 -17.59
N THR A 19 -3.57 3.47 -17.29
CA THR A 19 -3.71 2.24 -16.52
C THR A 19 -4.91 1.45 -17.01
N VAL A 20 -5.02 0.19 -16.57
CA VAL A 20 -6.05 -0.74 -17.02
C VAL A 20 -7.32 -0.58 -16.18
N GLU A 21 -8.46 -0.46 -16.83
CA GLU A 21 -9.79 -0.60 -16.23
C GLU A 21 -10.52 -1.75 -16.86
N VAL A 22 -11.19 -2.56 -16.05
CA VAL A 22 -11.95 -3.73 -16.49
C VAL A 22 -13.41 -3.58 -16.10
N ASP A 23 -14.30 -3.76 -17.06
CA ASP A 23 -15.74 -3.90 -16.84
C ASP A 23 -16.11 -5.37 -17.02
N LEU A 24 -16.77 -5.95 -16.03
CA LEU A 24 -17.25 -7.32 -16.04
C LEU A 24 -18.77 -7.30 -15.84
N TYR A 25 -19.48 -8.03 -16.68
CA TYR A 25 -20.95 -8.07 -16.67
C TYR A 25 -21.45 -9.46 -16.28
N THR A 26 -22.38 -9.48 -15.35
CA THR A 26 -23.19 -10.65 -14.99
C THR A 26 -24.65 -10.25 -15.03
N LYS A 27 -25.55 -11.19 -14.73
CA LYS A 27 -26.98 -10.86 -14.58
C LYS A 27 -27.24 -9.86 -13.43
N LYS A 28 -26.29 -9.71 -12.51
CA LYS A 28 -26.40 -8.76 -11.39
C LYS A 28 -25.97 -7.33 -11.79
N GLY A 29 -25.40 -7.13 -12.96
CA GLY A 29 -25.03 -5.82 -13.49
C GLY A 29 -23.57 -5.71 -13.88
N LEU A 30 -23.06 -4.49 -13.80
CA LEU A 30 -21.69 -4.12 -14.17
C LEU A 30 -20.80 -4.03 -12.94
N PHE A 31 -19.62 -4.64 -13.03
CA PHE A 31 -18.59 -4.60 -11.98
C PHE A 31 -17.29 -4.08 -12.58
N ARG A 32 -16.85 -2.94 -12.09
CA ARG A 32 -15.71 -2.20 -12.64
C ARG A 32 -14.56 -2.17 -11.67
N ALA A 33 -13.35 -2.41 -12.18
CA ALA A 33 -12.12 -2.34 -11.38
C ALA A 33 -11.03 -1.64 -12.16
N ALA A 34 -10.18 -0.87 -11.46
CA ALA A 34 -9.03 -0.21 -12.04
C ALA A 34 -7.77 -0.61 -11.27
N VAL A 35 -6.65 -0.65 -11.98
CA VAL A 35 -5.38 -1.15 -11.45
C VAL A 35 -4.47 0.01 -11.04
N PRO A 36 -3.89 0.01 -9.82
CA PRO A 36 -2.91 1.01 -9.42
C PRO A 36 -1.52 0.72 -10.02
N SER A 37 -0.64 1.72 -9.97
CA SER A 37 0.71 1.63 -10.54
C SER A 37 1.73 2.32 -9.63
N GLY A 38 2.90 1.70 -9.42
CA GLY A 38 3.98 2.27 -8.63
C GLY A 38 4.82 3.32 -9.35
N ALA A 39 5.47 4.19 -8.60
CA ALA A 39 6.45 5.14 -9.13
C ALA A 39 7.73 4.42 -9.55
N SER A 40 8.17 3.47 -8.74
CA SER A 40 9.24 2.52 -9.05
C SER A 40 8.71 1.13 -8.79
N THR A 41 9.08 0.18 -9.65
CA THR A 41 8.74 -1.23 -9.44
C THR A 41 9.96 -1.95 -8.87
N GLY A 42 9.77 -2.70 -7.78
CA GLY A 42 10.81 -3.57 -7.23
C GLY A 42 11.23 -4.62 -8.28
N ILE A 43 12.51 -4.99 -8.28
CA ILE A 43 13.04 -5.95 -9.26
C ILE A 43 12.40 -7.34 -9.14
N TYR A 44 11.78 -7.63 -8.01
CA TYR A 44 11.13 -8.93 -7.73
C TYR A 44 9.60 -8.88 -7.83
N GLU A 45 9.02 -7.76 -8.27
CA GLU A 45 7.58 -7.64 -8.49
C GLU A 45 7.14 -8.39 -9.75
N ALA A 46 5.87 -8.82 -9.78
CA ALA A 46 5.23 -9.27 -11.00
C ALA A 46 5.23 -8.13 -12.05
N LEU A 47 5.33 -8.49 -13.32
CA LEU A 47 5.53 -7.52 -14.40
C LEU A 47 4.28 -6.70 -14.66
N GLU A 48 4.38 -5.38 -14.49
CA GLU A 48 3.42 -4.41 -15.01
C GLU A 48 3.72 -4.23 -16.51
N LEU A 49 2.82 -4.72 -17.37
CA LEU A 49 3.06 -4.67 -18.81
C LEU A 49 2.77 -3.27 -19.34
N ARG A 50 3.80 -2.63 -19.88
CA ARG A 50 3.73 -1.35 -20.59
C ARG A 50 4.07 -1.57 -22.06
N ASP A 51 3.53 -0.71 -22.93
CA ASP A 51 3.71 -0.87 -24.38
C ASP A 51 5.14 -0.59 -24.84
N ASN A 52 5.87 0.26 -24.12
CA ASN A 52 7.22 0.73 -24.46
C ASN A 52 7.31 1.41 -25.83
N ASP A 53 6.17 1.87 -26.34
CA ASP A 53 6.09 2.64 -27.57
C ASP A 53 6.26 4.13 -27.25
N LYS A 54 7.43 4.66 -27.54
CA LYS A 54 7.79 6.05 -27.20
C LYS A 54 6.97 7.10 -27.95
N THR A 55 6.26 6.72 -29.03
CA THR A 55 5.40 7.63 -29.79
C THR A 55 4.03 7.84 -29.10
N ARG A 56 3.74 7.08 -28.05
CA ARG A 56 2.45 7.12 -27.36
C ARG A 56 2.69 7.05 -25.84
N TYR A 57 2.23 8.09 -25.11
CA TYR A 57 2.36 8.20 -23.65
C TYR A 57 3.79 8.01 -23.13
N LEU A 58 4.80 8.41 -23.91
CA LEU A 58 6.22 8.27 -23.54
C LEU A 58 6.61 6.81 -23.19
N GLY A 59 5.95 5.84 -23.82
CA GLY A 59 6.18 4.41 -23.61
C GLY A 59 5.34 3.80 -22.50
N LYS A 60 4.51 4.57 -21.80
CA LYS A 60 3.74 4.11 -20.63
C LYS A 60 2.31 3.65 -20.94
N GLY A 61 1.93 3.54 -22.23
CA GLY A 61 0.65 2.99 -22.62
C GLY A 61 0.45 1.57 -22.13
N VAL A 62 -0.81 1.13 -22.00
CA VAL A 62 -1.18 -0.23 -21.56
C VAL A 62 -2.08 -0.93 -22.57
N SER A 63 -2.00 -0.53 -23.85
CA SER A 63 -2.84 -1.11 -24.90
C SER A 63 -2.60 -2.60 -25.11
N LYS A 64 -1.38 -3.08 -24.92
CA LYS A 64 -1.06 -4.52 -25.00
C LYS A 64 -1.76 -5.31 -23.88
N ALA A 65 -1.71 -4.81 -22.65
CA ALA A 65 -2.41 -5.43 -21.53
C ALA A 65 -3.93 -5.44 -21.76
N VAL A 66 -4.48 -4.34 -22.21
CA VAL A 66 -5.92 -4.23 -22.58
C VAL A 66 -6.27 -5.24 -23.67
N GLU A 67 -5.46 -5.36 -24.71
CA GLU A 67 -5.67 -6.30 -25.80
C GLU A 67 -5.65 -7.75 -25.32
N HIS A 68 -4.72 -8.11 -24.43
CA HIS A 68 -4.67 -9.45 -23.83
C HIS A 68 -5.96 -9.78 -23.08
N ILE A 69 -6.54 -8.81 -22.39
CA ILE A 69 -7.83 -9.01 -21.73
C ILE A 69 -8.94 -9.20 -22.77
N ASN A 70 -9.07 -8.29 -23.71
CA ASN A 70 -10.19 -8.27 -24.64
C ASN A 70 -10.17 -9.44 -25.65
N LYS A 71 -8.97 -9.85 -26.09
CA LYS A 71 -8.83 -10.86 -27.15
C LYS A 71 -8.55 -12.27 -26.63
N THR A 72 -8.03 -12.42 -25.44
CA THR A 72 -7.59 -13.73 -24.93
C THR A 72 -8.27 -14.11 -23.61
N ILE A 73 -8.13 -13.29 -22.56
CA ILE A 73 -8.66 -13.63 -21.24
C ILE A 73 -10.19 -13.61 -21.22
N ALA A 74 -10.80 -12.56 -21.76
CA ALA A 74 -12.25 -12.42 -21.75
C ALA A 74 -12.96 -13.56 -22.50
N PRO A 75 -12.57 -13.91 -23.74
CA PRO A 75 -13.22 -15.03 -24.43
C PRO A 75 -13.05 -16.35 -23.69
N ALA A 76 -11.89 -16.61 -23.09
CA ALA A 76 -11.64 -17.83 -22.36
C ALA A 76 -12.54 -17.94 -21.12
N LEU A 77 -12.64 -16.89 -20.31
CA LEU A 77 -13.46 -16.90 -19.10
C LEU A 77 -14.96 -16.97 -19.40
N VAL A 78 -15.42 -16.29 -20.44
CA VAL A 78 -16.82 -16.35 -20.86
C VAL A 78 -17.20 -17.75 -21.34
N SER A 79 -16.31 -18.41 -22.11
CA SER A 79 -16.57 -19.74 -22.65
C SER A 79 -16.50 -20.87 -21.62
N GLN A 80 -15.73 -20.68 -20.53
CA GLN A 80 -15.58 -21.69 -19.47
C GLN A 80 -16.81 -21.83 -18.56
N ASN A 81 -17.74 -20.90 -18.63
CA ASN A 81 -18.96 -20.91 -17.83
C ASN A 81 -18.70 -21.04 -16.32
N VAL A 82 -17.62 -20.41 -15.82
CA VAL A 82 -17.27 -20.42 -14.40
C VAL A 82 -18.07 -19.37 -13.64
N SER A 83 -18.38 -19.66 -12.37
CA SER A 83 -19.07 -18.73 -11.49
C SER A 83 -18.10 -17.69 -10.94
N VAL A 84 -18.52 -16.42 -10.86
CA VAL A 84 -17.73 -15.34 -10.25
C VAL A 84 -17.46 -15.54 -8.76
N ILE A 85 -18.18 -16.43 -8.09
CA ILE A 85 -17.93 -16.83 -6.69
C ILE A 85 -16.63 -17.63 -6.59
N GLU A 86 -16.25 -18.33 -7.65
CA GLU A 86 -15.07 -19.20 -7.68
C GLU A 86 -13.79 -18.41 -7.98
N GLN A 87 -13.43 -17.46 -7.09
CA GLN A 87 -12.29 -16.57 -7.26
C GLN A 87 -10.98 -17.31 -7.53
N GLU A 88 -10.66 -18.29 -6.71
CA GLU A 88 -9.43 -19.06 -6.82
C GLU A 88 -9.33 -19.80 -8.15
N LYS A 89 -10.42 -20.41 -8.57
CA LYS A 89 -10.47 -21.15 -9.84
C LYS A 89 -10.24 -20.23 -11.03
N ILE A 90 -10.86 -19.06 -11.03
CA ILE A 90 -10.70 -18.07 -12.11
C ILE A 90 -9.28 -17.52 -12.13
N ASP A 91 -8.74 -17.16 -10.96
CA ASP A 91 -7.37 -16.64 -10.87
C ASP A 91 -6.36 -17.69 -11.34
N LYS A 92 -6.49 -18.95 -10.91
CA LYS A 92 -5.63 -20.04 -11.36
C LYS A 92 -5.72 -20.30 -12.86
N LEU A 93 -6.91 -20.14 -13.43
CA LEU A 93 -7.09 -20.29 -14.88
C LEU A 93 -6.28 -19.23 -15.63
N MET A 94 -6.36 -17.96 -15.20
CA MET A 94 -5.58 -16.88 -15.81
C MET A 94 -4.06 -17.10 -15.65
N LEU A 95 -3.62 -17.56 -14.49
CA LEU A 95 -2.21 -17.86 -14.23
C LEU A 95 -1.70 -19.00 -15.12
N ALA A 96 -2.51 -20.04 -15.31
CA ALA A 96 -2.16 -21.15 -16.21
C ALA A 96 -2.07 -20.70 -17.67
N MET A 97 -2.97 -19.83 -18.10
CA MET A 97 -2.95 -19.26 -19.45
C MET A 97 -1.73 -18.38 -19.69
N ASP A 98 -1.30 -17.61 -18.69
CA ASP A 98 -0.07 -16.82 -18.76
C ASP A 98 1.16 -17.73 -18.80
N GLY A 99 1.25 -18.70 -17.91
CA GLY A 99 2.28 -19.73 -17.89
C GLY A 99 3.67 -19.24 -17.53
N THR A 100 3.85 -17.98 -17.11
CA THR A 100 5.14 -17.43 -16.69
C THR A 100 5.15 -17.16 -15.18
N GLU A 101 6.33 -17.16 -14.57
CA GLU A 101 6.48 -16.93 -13.13
C GLU A 101 6.09 -15.51 -12.74
N ASN A 102 6.50 -14.53 -13.55
CA ASN A 102 6.29 -13.10 -13.24
C ASN A 102 5.11 -12.46 -14.00
N LYS A 103 4.25 -13.27 -14.61
CA LYS A 103 3.09 -12.81 -15.39
C LYS A 103 3.47 -11.96 -16.62
N SER A 104 4.62 -12.26 -17.23
CA SER A 104 5.17 -11.46 -18.34
C SER A 104 4.39 -11.61 -19.65
N LYS A 105 3.61 -12.69 -19.83
CA LYS A 105 2.86 -12.90 -21.07
C LYS A 105 1.68 -11.92 -21.19
N PHE A 106 0.83 -11.84 -20.17
CA PHE A 106 -0.34 -10.95 -20.16
C PHE A 106 -0.08 -9.63 -19.45
N GLY A 107 0.82 -9.64 -18.48
CA GLY A 107 1.04 -8.56 -17.53
C GLY A 107 0.24 -8.75 -16.23
N ALA A 108 0.88 -8.47 -15.11
CA ALA A 108 0.22 -8.51 -13.80
C ALA A 108 -0.99 -7.55 -13.75
N ASN A 109 -0.87 -6.39 -14.40
CA ASN A 109 -1.96 -5.41 -14.48
C ASN A 109 -3.18 -5.95 -15.22
N ALA A 110 -3.00 -6.72 -16.30
CA ALA A 110 -4.13 -7.35 -17.01
C ALA A 110 -4.83 -8.39 -16.13
N ILE A 111 -4.07 -9.29 -15.51
CA ILE A 111 -4.61 -10.34 -14.66
C ILE A 111 -5.32 -9.74 -13.44
N LEU A 112 -4.67 -8.77 -12.78
CA LEU A 112 -5.23 -8.12 -11.59
C LEU A 112 -6.55 -7.40 -11.90
N GLY A 113 -6.63 -6.67 -13.00
CA GLY A 113 -7.85 -5.95 -13.35
C GLY A 113 -9.06 -6.88 -13.45
N VAL A 114 -8.89 -8.02 -14.09
CA VAL A 114 -9.93 -9.05 -14.19
C VAL A 114 -10.22 -9.67 -12.81
N SER A 115 -9.18 -10.02 -12.06
CA SER A 115 -9.31 -10.62 -10.74
C SER A 115 -10.09 -9.73 -9.77
N LEU A 116 -9.82 -8.43 -9.75
CA LEU A 116 -10.54 -7.45 -8.93
C LEU A 116 -12.04 -7.36 -9.33
N ALA A 117 -12.31 -7.28 -10.64
CA ALA A 117 -13.68 -7.20 -11.14
C ALA A 117 -14.48 -8.48 -10.80
N VAL A 118 -13.85 -9.65 -10.92
CA VAL A 118 -14.43 -10.93 -10.51
C VAL A 118 -14.81 -10.93 -9.03
N CYS A 119 -13.94 -10.41 -8.17
CA CYS A 119 -14.19 -10.35 -6.73
C CYS A 119 -15.41 -9.48 -6.41
N LYS A 120 -15.52 -8.32 -7.04
CA LYS A 120 -16.69 -7.43 -6.90
C LYS A 120 -17.97 -8.12 -7.37
N ALA A 121 -17.91 -8.79 -8.51
CA ALA A 121 -19.06 -9.55 -9.04
C ALA A 121 -19.45 -10.72 -8.13
N GLY A 122 -18.47 -11.41 -7.55
CA GLY A 122 -18.71 -12.51 -6.62
C GLY A 122 -19.44 -12.07 -5.36
N ALA A 123 -19.11 -10.92 -4.82
CA ALA A 123 -19.82 -10.34 -3.69
C ALA A 123 -21.29 -10.09 -4.03
N ALA A 124 -21.55 -9.46 -5.18
CA ALA A 124 -22.91 -9.19 -5.63
C ALA A 124 -23.72 -10.48 -5.89
N GLU A 125 -23.09 -11.51 -6.46
CA GLU A 125 -23.72 -12.81 -6.68
C GLU A 125 -24.16 -13.47 -5.37
N LYS A 126 -23.36 -13.34 -4.33
CA LYS A 126 -23.70 -13.82 -2.98
C LYS A 126 -24.67 -12.91 -2.23
N GLY A 127 -24.94 -11.70 -2.77
CA GLY A 127 -25.78 -10.72 -2.11
C GLY A 127 -25.18 -10.14 -0.83
N VAL A 128 -23.86 -10.05 -0.74
CA VAL A 128 -23.13 -9.52 0.42
C VAL A 128 -22.25 -8.34 0.03
N PRO A 129 -21.88 -7.46 1.00
CA PRO A 129 -20.90 -6.41 0.73
C PRO A 129 -19.55 -7.00 0.33
N LEU A 130 -18.75 -6.25 -0.44
CA LEU A 130 -17.44 -6.70 -0.91
C LEU A 130 -16.52 -7.10 0.26
N PHE A 131 -16.46 -6.30 1.33
CA PHE A 131 -15.62 -6.63 2.49
C PHE A 131 -16.01 -7.96 3.13
N ARG A 132 -17.31 -8.31 3.13
CA ARG A 132 -17.80 -9.60 3.67
C ARG A 132 -17.39 -10.76 2.78
N HIS A 133 -17.50 -10.59 1.47
CA HIS A 133 -17.06 -11.61 0.51
C HIS A 133 -15.55 -11.88 0.65
N ILE A 134 -14.74 -10.81 0.78
CA ILE A 134 -13.31 -10.96 1.01
C ILE A 134 -13.02 -11.69 2.33
N ALA A 135 -13.73 -11.34 3.40
CA ALA A 135 -13.61 -12.05 4.68
C ALA A 135 -13.93 -13.53 4.54
N ASP A 136 -14.99 -13.88 3.81
CA ASP A 136 -15.37 -15.27 3.53
C ASP A 136 -14.26 -16.00 2.76
N LEU A 137 -13.71 -15.38 1.73
CA LEU A 137 -12.59 -15.96 0.96
C LEU A 137 -11.34 -16.18 1.83
N ALA A 138 -11.11 -15.32 2.79
CA ALA A 138 -9.97 -15.41 3.73
C ALA A 138 -10.25 -16.32 4.94
N GLY A 139 -11.50 -16.78 5.11
CA GLY A 139 -11.88 -17.60 6.25
C GLY A 139 -12.07 -16.83 7.55
N ASN A 140 -12.31 -15.52 7.48
CA ASN A 140 -12.50 -14.65 8.64
C ASN A 140 -13.98 -14.51 8.98
N ALA A 141 -14.35 -14.88 10.21
CA ALA A 141 -15.72 -14.71 10.71
C ALA A 141 -16.02 -13.25 11.05
N GLU A 142 -15.00 -12.50 11.47
CA GLU A 142 -15.10 -11.09 11.85
C GLU A 142 -14.49 -10.18 10.78
N VAL A 143 -14.82 -8.88 10.86
CA VAL A 143 -14.21 -7.81 10.07
C VAL A 143 -13.79 -6.69 11.02
N ILE A 144 -12.72 -5.95 10.65
CA ILE A 144 -12.12 -4.95 11.53
C ILE A 144 -11.79 -3.71 10.71
N LEU A 145 -12.21 -2.54 11.19
CA LEU A 145 -11.83 -1.25 10.61
C LEU A 145 -10.36 -0.94 10.96
N PRO A 146 -9.55 -0.53 9.98
CA PRO A 146 -8.12 -0.31 10.19
C PRO A 146 -7.82 1.04 10.82
N VAL A 147 -6.65 1.15 11.47
CA VAL A 147 -6.02 2.42 11.76
C VAL A 147 -5.44 2.96 10.43
N PRO A 148 -5.78 4.20 10.04
CA PRO A 148 -5.18 4.82 8.87
C PRO A 148 -3.77 5.34 9.22
N ALA A 149 -2.76 4.93 8.44
CA ALA A 149 -1.41 5.48 8.51
C ALA A 149 -1.32 6.60 7.46
N PHE A 150 -1.57 7.83 7.88
CA PHE A 150 -1.60 8.99 6.98
C PHE A 150 -0.19 9.46 6.64
N ASN A 151 0.19 9.37 5.38
CA ASN A 151 1.46 9.93 4.89
C ASN A 151 1.33 11.44 4.75
N VAL A 152 1.95 12.21 5.64
CA VAL A 152 1.74 13.67 5.71
C VAL A 152 3.00 14.49 5.38
N ILE A 153 4.20 13.89 5.40
CA ILE A 153 5.44 14.50 4.93
C ILE A 153 6.15 13.53 3.99
N ASN A 154 6.57 14.03 2.83
CA ASN A 154 7.27 13.27 1.80
C ASN A 154 8.72 13.72 1.66
N GLY A 155 9.57 12.75 1.40
CA GLY A 155 10.96 12.90 1.02
C GLY A 155 11.34 11.85 -0.02
N GLY A 156 12.59 11.47 -0.08
CA GLY A 156 13.07 10.44 -0.99
C GLY A 156 12.77 10.79 -2.45
N SER A 157 12.48 9.78 -3.24
CA SER A 157 12.11 9.95 -4.65
C SER A 157 10.71 10.55 -4.85
N HIS A 158 9.90 10.63 -3.79
CA HIS A 158 8.55 11.17 -3.82
C HIS A 158 8.49 12.70 -3.65
N ALA A 159 9.63 13.36 -3.47
CA ALA A 159 9.68 14.81 -3.24
C ALA A 159 10.92 15.45 -3.88
N GLY A 160 10.79 16.71 -4.22
CA GLY A 160 11.89 17.52 -4.75
C GLY A 160 12.78 18.17 -3.69
N ASN A 161 12.53 17.92 -2.41
CA ASN A 161 13.33 18.39 -1.28
C ASN A 161 14.59 17.54 -1.09
N LYS A 162 15.43 17.88 -0.09
CA LYS A 162 16.67 17.13 0.20
C LYS A 162 16.51 15.99 1.18
N LEU A 163 15.30 15.76 1.68
CA LEU A 163 15.00 14.73 2.65
C LEU A 163 15.19 13.34 2.03
N ALA A 164 16.02 12.49 2.66
CA ALA A 164 16.33 11.16 2.12
C ALA A 164 15.23 10.14 2.34
N MET A 165 14.63 10.13 3.52
CA MET A 165 13.60 9.16 3.89
C MET A 165 12.25 9.56 3.28
N GLN A 166 11.52 8.56 2.78
CA GLN A 166 10.46 8.78 1.79
C GLN A 166 9.14 9.26 2.36
N GLU A 167 8.70 8.70 3.51
CA GLU A 167 7.39 8.99 4.06
C GLU A 167 7.44 9.10 5.58
N PHE A 168 6.67 10.06 6.11
CA PHE A 168 6.46 10.23 7.54
C PHE A 168 4.95 10.23 7.80
N MET A 169 4.50 9.28 8.61
CA MET A 169 3.08 8.98 8.79
C MET A 169 2.62 9.23 10.23
N ILE A 170 1.36 9.63 10.35
CA ILE A 170 0.66 9.71 11.63
C ILE A 170 -0.39 8.60 11.71
N LEU A 171 -0.46 7.91 12.85
CA LEU A 171 -1.39 6.80 13.11
C LEU A 171 -2.23 7.12 14.34
N PRO A 172 -3.53 7.46 14.19
CA PRO A 172 -4.38 7.82 15.32
C PRO A 172 -4.92 6.58 16.05
N VAL A 173 -4.02 5.85 16.70
CA VAL A 173 -4.33 4.59 17.41
C VAL A 173 -5.20 4.78 18.65
N GLY A 174 -5.23 5.98 19.21
CA GLY A 174 -6.05 6.31 20.37
C GLY A 174 -7.47 6.75 20.03
N ALA A 175 -7.83 6.80 18.75
CA ALA A 175 -9.19 7.15 18.33
C ALA A 175 -10.20 6.09 18.79
N SER A 176 -11.46 6.51 18.98
CA SER A 176 -12.54 5.61 19.45
C SER A 176 -13.21 4.84 18.32
N SER A 177 -13.01 5.27 17.07
CA SER A 177 -13.61 4.68 15.87
C SER A 177 -12.79 5.08 14.65
N PHE A 178 -13.10 4.50 13.50
CA PHE A 178 -12.48 4.92 12.23
C PHE A 178 -12.86 6.36 11.90
N LYS A 179 -14.12 6.75 12.11
CA LYS A 179 -14.59 8.12 11.91
C LYS A 179 -13.83 9.10 12.79
N ASP A 180 -13.61 8.76 14.06
CA ASP A 180 -12.82 9.56 14.98
C ASP A 180 -11.35 9.64 14.53
N ALA A 181 -10.79 8.55 14.03
CA ALA A 181 -9.43 8.53 13.48
C ALA A 181 -9.28 9.47 12.28
N MET A 182 -10.28 9.53 11.40
CA MET A 182 -10.31 10.46 10.28
C MET A 182 -10.35 11.92 10.73
N ARG A 183 -11.16 12.24 11.75
CA ARG A 183 -11.24 13.58 12.34
C ARG A 183 -9.89 14.00 12.92
N ILE A 184 -9.29 13.15 13.73
CA ILE A 184 -7.99 13.41 14.36
C ILE A 184 -6.92 13.62 13.28
N GLY A 185 -6.86 12.73 12.30
CA GLY A 185 -5.90 12.82 11.20
C GLY A 185 -6.03 14.10 10.38
N ALA A 186 -7.26 14.49 10.05
CA ALA A 186 -7.53 15.73 9.31
C ALA A 186 -7.13 16.96 10.11
N GLU A 187 -7.43 17.00 11.40
CA GLU A 187 -7.07 18.14 12.27
C GLU A 187 -5.55 18.27 12.43
N VAL A 188 -4.82 17.16 12.60
CA VAL A 188 -3.35 17.19 12.65
C VAL A 188 -2.77 17.61 11.30
N TYR A 189 -3.32 17.12 10.21
CA TYR A 189 -2.88 17.48 8.86
C TYR A 189 -2.97 19.00 8.64
N HIS A 190 -4.09 19.63 9.03
CA HIS A 190 -4.26 21.08 8.91
C HIS A 190 -3.35 21.85 9.87
N ASN A 191 -3.12 21.36 11.07
CA ASN A 191 -2.14 21.96 12.00
C ASN A 191 -0.72 21.86 11.43
N LEU A 192 -0.36 20.73 10.83
CA LEU A 192 0.93 20.55 10.18
C LEU A 192 1.12 21.55 9.03
N LYS A 193 0.08 21.76 8.22
CA LYS A 193 0.10 22.75 7.15
C LYS A 193 0.44 24.14 7.71
N ASN A 194 -0.20 24.54 8.80
CA ASN A 194 0.05 25.84 9.45
C ASN A 194 1.48 25.94 10.01
N VAL A 195 1.97 24.89 10.65
CA VAL A 195 3.35 24.83 11.17
C VAL A 195 4.37 24.99 10.04
N ILE A 196 4.18 24.29 8.95
CA ILE A 196 5.05 24.34 7.77
C ILE A 196 5.01 25.73 7.13
N LYS A 197 3.81 26.29 6.96
CA LYS A 197 3.63 27.63 6.39
C LYS A 197 4.35 28.71 7.20
N GLN A 198 4.23 28.66 8.52
CA GLN A 198 4.87 29.61 9.41
C GLN A 198 6.40 29.52 9.39
N LYS A 199 6.93 28.31 9.29
CA LYS A 199 8.38 28.08 9.34
C LYS A 199 9.06 28.19 7.98
N TYR A 200 8.42 27.76 6.89
CA TYR A 200 9.03 27.66 5.56
C TYR A 200 8.32 28.47 4.47
N GLY A 201 7.19 29.09 4.77
CA GLY A 201 6.40 29.88 3.82
C GLY A 201 5.29 29.11 3.13
N GLN A 202 4.43 29.86 2.41
CA GLN A 202 3.23 29.32 1.74
C GLN A 202 3.55 28.22 0.72
N ASP A 203 4.62 28.39 -0.06
CA ASP A 203 4.97 27.45 -1.13
C ASP A 203 5.39 26.07 -0.59
N ALA A 204 5.87 26.01 0.65
CA ALA A 204 6.23 24.76 1.31
C ALA A 204 5.03 23.87 1.65
N THR A 205 3.80 24.39 1.49
CA THR A 205 2.56 23.63 1.72
C THR A 205 2.00 22.97 0.45
N ASN A 206 2.74 22.99 -0.65
CA ASN A 206 2.39 22.20 -1.82
C ASN A 206 2.48 20.71 -1.50
N VAL A 207 1.62 19.91 -2.10
CA VAL A 207 1.50 18.48 -1.80
C VAL A 207 2.05 17.63 -2.92
N GLY A 208 2.63 16.48 -2.55
CA GLY A 208 3.10 15.47 -3.49
C GLY A 208 1.98 14.54 -3.97
N ASP A 209 2.36 13.48 -4.66
CA ASP A 209 1.45 12.52 -5.30
C ASP A 209 0.50 11.84 -4.30
N GLU A 210 0.91 11.71 -3.05
CA GLU A 210 0.13 11.04 -2.02
C GLU A 210 -0.55 12.02 -1.04
N GLY A 211 -0.48 13.32 -1.31
CA GLY A 211 -1.11 14.37 -0.52
C GLY A 211 -0.28 14.89 0.64
N GLY A 212 0.90 14.34 0.89
CA GLY A 212 1.82 14.79 1.93
C GLY A 212 2.59 16.04 1.51
N PHE A 213 3.00 16.85 2.49
CA PHE A 213 3.79 18.06 2.26
C PHE A 213 5.26 17.72 1.99
N ALA A 214 5.93 18.55 1.21
CA ALA A 214 7.34 18.36 0.88
C ALA A 214 8.17 19.62 1.19
N PRO A 215 8.26 20.03 2.48
CA PRO A 215 9.05 21.19 2.86
C PRO A 215 10.53 20.94 2.57
N ASN A 216 11.27 22.01 2.24
CA ASN A 216 12.70 21.90 1.91
C ASN A 216 13.53 21.74 3.17
N ILE A 217 13.58 20.53 3.69
CA ILE A 217 14.35 20.13 4.87
C ILE A 217 15.36 19.05 4.46
N LEU A 218 16.49 19.00 5.16
CA LEU A 218 17.55 18.02 4.93
C LEU A 218 17.50 16.89 5.97
N GLU A 219 17.31 17.25 7.22
CA GLU A 219 17.42 16.30 8.34
C GLU A 219 16.10 15.55 8.56
N ASN A 220 16.18 14.22 8.62
CA ASN A 220 15.00 13.37 8.89
C ASN A 220 14.40 13.66 10.26
N LYS A 221 15.24 13.98 11.24
CA LYS A 221 14.80 14.38 12.58
C LYS A 221 13.94 15.64 12.56
N GLU A 222 14.21 16.58 11.66
CA GLU A 222 13.40 17.79 11.51
C GLU A 222 11.97 17.47 11.07
N ALA A 223 11.80 16.49 10.20
CA ALA A 223 10.47 16.01 9.82
C ALA A 223 9.71 15.46 11.03
N LEU A 224 10.38 14.67 11.87
CA LEU A 224 9.79 14.14 13.10
C LEU A 224 9.42 15.25 14.10
N GLU A 225 10.26 16.29 14.22
CA GLU A 225 9.95 17.46 15.04
C GLU A 225 8.71 18.22 14.54
N LEU A 226 8.57 18.38 13.22
CA LEU A 226 7.38 19.00 12.64
C LEU A 226 6.12 18.22 12.99
N LEU A 227 6.15 16.89 12.90
CA LEU A 227 5.03 16.03 13.28
C LEU A 227 4.70 16.14 14.75
N LYS A 228 5.70 16.06 15.61
CA LYS A 228 5.52 16.18 17.05
C LYS A 228 4.88 17.51 17.43
N ASN A 229 5.34 18.60 16.82
CA ASN A 229 4.79 19.93 17.02
C ASN A 229 3.32 20.02 16.57
N ALA A 230 3.00 19.52 15.37
CA ALA A 230 1.64 19.53 14.84
C ALA A 230 0.67 18.69 15.68
N ILE A 231 1.12 17.52 16.12
CA ILE A 231 0.34 16.62 17.00
C ILE A 231 0.05 17.32 18.33
N GLY A 232 1.06 17.97 18.93
CA GLY A 232 0.91 18.71 20.18
C GLY A 232 -0.03 19.90 20.05
N LYS A 233 0.09 20.67 18.98
CA LYS A 233 -0.79 21.82 18.71
C LYS A 233 -2.24 21.41 18.50
N ALA A 234 -2.47 20.26 17.89
CA ALA A 234 -3.82 19.70 17.72
C ALA A 234 -4.39 19.09 19.01
N GLY A 235 -3.55 18.88 20.04
CA GLY A 235 -3.99 18.32 21.33
C GLY A 235 -4.08 16.80 21.36
N TYR A 236 -3.37 16.08 20.47
CA TYR A 236 -3.50 14.62 20.32
C TYR A 236 -2.23 13.84 20.68
N THR A 237 -1.36 14.38 21.52
CA THR A 237 -0.10 13.76 21.91
C THR A 237 -0.27 12.32 22.41
N ASP A 238 -1.33 12.02 23.15
CA ASP A 238 -1.58 10.69 23.72
C ASP A 238 -2.34 9.75 22.77
N GLN A 239 -2.77 10.23 21.62
CA GLN A 239 -3.63 9.47 20.71
C GLN A 239 -2.97 9.10 19.39
N ILE A 240 -1.86 9.74 19.05
CA ILE A 240 -1.17 9.54 17.77
C ILE A 240 0.22 8.99 17.99
N VAL A 241 0.56 7.99 17.19
CA VAL A 241 1.94 7.48 17.05
C VAL A 241 2.42 7.73 15.63
N ILE A 242 3.72 7.57 15.39
CA ILE A 242 4.38 7.89 14.13
C ILE A 242 4.85 6.61 13.45
N GLY A 243 4.68 6.55 12.13
CA GLY A 243 5.28 5.55 11.27
C GLY A 243 6.18 6.22 10.23
N MET A 244 7.11 5.46 9.69
CA MET A 244 8.01 5.91 8.63
C MET A 244 8.08 4.87 7.53
N ASP A 245 8.27 5.34 6.29
CA ASP A 245 8.77 4.55 5.19
C ASP A 245 10.08 5.17 4.74
N VAL A 246 11.15 4.46 4.97
CA VAL A 246 12.50 4.96 4.69
C VAL A 246 12.88 4.73 3.23
N ALA A 247 12.39 3.66 2.62
CA ALA A 247 12.75 3.24 1.27
C ALA A 247 14.28 3.23 1.06
N ALA A 248 14.99 2.56 1.96
CA ALA A 248 16.44 2.66 2.07
C ALA A 248 17.20 2.15 0.84
N SER A 249 16.58 1.31 -0.01
CA SER A 249 17.19 0.88 -1.27
C SER A 249 17.52 2.07 -2.19
N GLU A 250 16.79 3.18 -2.08
CA GLU A 250 17.01 4.39 -2.87
C GLU A 250 18.38 5.03 -2.62
N PHE A 251 18.93 4.86 -1.42
CA PHE A 251 20.21 5.45 -1.04
C PHE A 251 21.26 4.43 -0.58
N TYR A 252 21.07 3.17 -0.96
CA TYR A 252 22.05 2.10 -0.73
C TYR A 252 23.11 2.09 -1.84
N LYS A 253 24.38 2.13 -1.44
CA LYS A 253 25.52 2.13 -2.37
C LYS A 253 26.68 1.33 -1.77
N ASP A 254 27.13 0.28 -2.48
CA ASP A 254 28.32 -0.51 -2.12
C ASP A 254 28.36 -0.95 -0.66
N GLY A 255 27.24 -1.46 -0.15
CA GLY A 255 27.13 -1.97 1.21
C GLY A 255 26.92 -0.90 2.28
N LYS A 256 26.75 0.35 1.89
CA LYS A 256 26.54 1.48 2.79
C LYS A 256 25.36 2.33 2.35
N TYR A 257 25.01 3.32 3.17
CA TYR A 257 23.82 4.15 2.97
C TYR A 257 24.21 5.64 2.92
N ASP A 258 23.72 6.33 1.90
CA ASP A 258 23.96 7.77 1.70
C ASP A 258 22.70 8.57 1.99
N LEU A 259 22.60 9.12 3.21
CA LEU A 259 21.44 9.93 3.64
C LEU A 259 21.35 11.30 2.95
N ASP A 260 22.36 11.66 2.14
CA ASP A 260 22.35 12.87 1.34
C ASP A 260 22.50 12.54 -0.16
N PHE A 261 21.84 11.48 -0.60
CA PHE A 261 21.98 10.95 -1.97
C PHE A 261 21.49 11.89 -3.06
N LYS A 262 20.74 12.94 -2.71
CA LYS A 262 20.25 13.96 -3.64
C LYS A 262 21.26 15.09 -3.87
N SER A 263 22.34 15.11 -3.10
CA SER A 263 23.48 16.03 -3.29
C SER A 263 24.59 15.35 -4.12
N PRO A 264 25.57 16.09 -4.63
CA PRO A 264 26.70 15.49 -5.33
C PRO A 264 27.35 14.37 -4.51
N ASP A 265 27.75 13.28 -5.17
CA ASP A 265 28.24 12.07 -4.51
C ASP A 265 29.53 12.36 -3.71
N ASP A 266 29.54 11.90 -2.45
CA ASP A 266 30.69 11.98 -1.55
C ASP A 266 30.70 10.71 -0.67
N PRO A 267 31.48 9.68 -1.06
CA PRO A 267 31.51 8.43 -0.31
C PRO A 267 31.97 8.55 1.15
N SER A 268 32.67 9.64 1.51
CA SER A 268 33.14 9.85 2.87
C SER A 268 32.00 10.04 3.89
N ARG A 269 30.79 10.41 3.44
CA ARG A 269 29.62 10.60 4.31
C ARG A 269 28.71 9.37 4.41
N TYR A 270 29.00 8.31 3.64
CA TYR A 270 28.22 7.08 3.70
C TYR A 270 28.29 6.44 5.08
N ILE A 271 27.18 5.93 5.55
CA ILE A 271 27.11 5.26 6.85
C ILE A 271 26.93 3.74 6.68
N THR A 272 27.38 3.00 7.69
CA THR A 272 27.21 1.55 7.73
C THR A 272 25.76 1.17 8.08
N PRO A 273 25.34 -0.07 7.79
CA PRO A 273 24.04 -0.57 8.27
C PRO A 273 23.85 -0.42 9.79
N ASP A 274 24.90 -0.67 10.60
CA ASP A 274 24.84 -0.53 12.06
C ASP A 274 24.61 0.93 12.47
N GLN A 275 25.27 1.88 11.82
CA GLN A 275 25.06 3.30 12.06
C GLN A 275 23.63 3.74 11.68
N LEU A 276 23.10 3.22 10.60
CA LEU A 276 21.71 3.49 10.20
C LEU A 276 20.73 2.92 11.24
N ALA A 277 20.97 1.70 11.71
CA ALA A 277 20.18 1.09 12.79
C ALA A 277 20.19 1.94 14.07
N ASP A 278 21.35 2.49 14.44
CA ASP A 278 21.47 3.37 15.59
C ASP A 278 20.68 4.66 15.42
N LEU A 279 20.63 5.20 14.21
CA LEU A 279 19.80 6.37 13.91
C LEU A 279 18.32 6.05 14.16
N TYR A 280 17.85 4.91 13.70
CA TYR A 280 16.46 4.47 13.94
C TYR A 280 16.17 4.30 15.42
N ARG A 281 17.11 3.73 16.20
CA ARG A 281 16.95 3.60 17.64
C ARG A 281 16.79 4.95 18.32
N GLY A 282 17.53 5.96 17.84
CA GLY A 282 17.37 7.35 18.30
C GLY A 282 15.99 7.90 18.02
N PHE A 283 15.45 7.65 16.84
CA PHE A 283 14.08 8.08 16.48
C PHE A 283 13.03 7.43 17.38
N VAL A 284 13.16 6.14 17.63
CA VAL A 284 12.25 5.39 18.51
C VAL A 284 12.30 5.91 19.94
N LYS A 285 13.51 6.27 20.41
CA LYS A 285 13.72 6.80 21.76
C LYS A 285 13.12 8.21 21.94
N ASP A 286 13.31 9.09 20.95
CA ASP A 286 12.99 10.52 21.08
C ASP A 286 11.58 10.88 20.59
N TYR A 287 10.94 10.01 19.79
CA TYR A 287 9.64 10.24 19.18
C TYR A 287 8.77 8.98 19.32
N PRO A 288 7.43 9.10 19.23
CA PRO A 288 6.56 7.94 19.30
C PRO A 288 6.54 7.14 17.99
N VAL A 289 7.71 6.79 17.48
CA VAL A 289 7.89 5.97 16.27
C VAL A 289 7.66 4.51 16.63
N VAL A 290 6.64 3.90 16.04
CA VAL A 290 6.23 2.51 16.32
C VAL A 290 6.29 1.60 15.10
N SER A 291 6.60 2.16 13.92
CA SER A 291 6.64 1.41 12.66
C SER A 291 7.65 2.04 11.72
N ILE A 292 8.54 1.23 11.16
CA ILE A 292 9.51 1.64 10.14
C ILE A 292 9.43 0.65 8.99
N GLU A 293 9.13 1.15 7.79
CA GLU A 293 9.07 0.38 6.56
C GLU A 293 10.38 0.54 5.79
N ASP A 294 10.87 -0.58 5.24
CA ASP A 294 12.08 -0.66 4.42
C ASP A 294 13.28 0.09 5.03
N PRO A 295 13.66 -0.28 6.27
CA PRO A 295 14.77 0.38 6.96
C PRO A 295 16.14 0.13 6.33
N PHE A 296 16.28 -0.93 5.51
CA PHE A 296 17.52 -1.31 4.83
C PHE A 296 17.22 -1.73 3.38
N ASP A 297 18.28 -1.91 2.59
CA ASP A 297 18.16 -2.37 1.20
C ASP A 297 17.43 -3.72 1.10
N GLN A 298 16.73 -3.92 0.01
CA GLN A 298 15.93 -5.12 -0.27
C GLN A 298 16.73 -6.43 -0.22
N ASP A 299 18.05 -6.37 -0.33
CA ASP A 299 18.94 -7.55 -0.27
C ASP A 299 19.93 -7.52 0.90
N ASP A 300 19.83 -6.55 1.80
CA ASP A 300 20.67 -6.46 3.00
C ASP A 300 20.06 -7.23 4.18
N TRP A 301 19.83 -8.53 3.98
CA TRP A 301 19.10 -9.41 4.89
C TRP A 301 19.65 -9.43 6.31
N GLU A 302 20.98 -9.39 6.45
CA GLU A 302 21.62 -9.41 7.77
C GLU A 302 21.24 -8.17 8.61
N ALA A 303 21.26 -6.99 7.99
CA ALA A 303 20.87 -5.75 8.64
C ALA A 303 19.40 -5.79 9.10
N TRP A 304 18.50 -6.29 8.27
CA TRP A 304 17.11 -6.47 8.61
C TRP A 304 16.92 -7.37 9.84
N SER A 305 17.51 -8.56 9.80
CA SER A 305 17.37 -9.54 10.88
C SER A 305 17.93 -9.02 12.20
N LYS A 306 19.07 -8.37 12.15
CA LYS A 306 19.75 -7.80 13.32
C LYS A 306 18.92 -6.68 13.96
N PHE A 307 18.39 -5.77 13.15
CA PHE A 307 17.55 -4.67 13.62
C PHE A 307 16.24 -5.19 14.21
N THR A 308 15.55 -6.06 13.51
CA THR A 308 14.26 -6.63 13.95
C THR A 308 14.41 -7.36 15.29
N ALA A 309 15.52 -8.09 15.50
CA ALA A 309 15.80 -8.77 16.76
C ALA A 309 16.04 -7.80 17.93
N SER A 310 16.48 -6.57 17.66
CA SER A 310 16.88 -5.59 18.68
C SER A 310 15.84 -4.51 18.95
N THR A 311 14.69 -4.52 18.27
CA THR A 311 13.66 -3.47 18.41
C THR A 311 12.30 -4.07 18.78
N GLY A 312 11.50 -3.29 19.51
CA GLY A 312 10.10 -3.68 19.82
C GLY A 312 9.07 -3.12 18.85
N ILE A 313 9.50 -2.34 17.86
CA ILE A 313 8.57 -1.69 16.91
C ILE A 313 8.20 -2.62 15.76
N GLN A 314 7.20 -2.19 14.99
CA GLN A 314 6.86 -2.83 13.73
C GLN A 314 7.93 -2.53 12.67
N VAL A 315 8.46 -3.57 12.06
CA VAL A 315 9.40 -3.48 10.94
C VAL A 315 8.70 -4.04 9.71
N VAL A 316 8.42 -3.16 8.75
CA VAL A 316 7.58 -3.47 7.58
C VAL A 316 8.44 -3.78 6.37
N GLY A 317 8.18 -4.92 5.70
CA GLY A 317 8.82 -5.25 4.43
C GLY A 317 7.93 -4.86 3.26
N ASP A 318 8.42 -3.95 2.41
CA ASP A 318 7.84 -3.59 1.11
C ASP A 318 8.73 -4.15 -0.01
N ASP A 319 9.83 -3.50 -0.34
CA ASP A 319 10.75 -3.98 -1.38
C ASP A 319 11.43 -5.30 -1.00
N LEU A 320 11.57 -5.57 0.28
CA LEU A 320 12.11 -6.83 0.77
C LEU A 320 11.27 -8.04 0.34
N THR A 321 9.95 -7.93 0.45
CA THR A 321 9.02 -9.05 0.26
C THR A 321 8.20 -8.95 -1.03
N VAL A 322 7.91 -7.76 -1.50
CA VAL A 322 7.14 -7.43 -2.72
C VAL A 322 5.84 -8.24 -2.87
N THR A 323 5.18 -8.55 -1.75
CA THR A 323 3.98 -9.42 -1.71
C THR A 323 4.21 -10.80 -2.36
N ASN A 324 5.48 -11.22 -2.47
CA ASN A 324 5.88 -12.45 -3.13
C ASN A 324 6.05 -13.59 -2.08
N PRO A 325 5.30 -14.70 -2.19
CA PRO A 325 5.34 -15.79 -1.21
C PRO A 325 6.74 -16.36 -0.95
N LYS A 326 7.60 -16.45 -1.96
CA LYS A 326 8.97 -16.96 -1.81
C LYS A 326 9.82 -16.04 -0.94
N ARG A 327 9.72 -14.73 -1.17
CA ARG A 327 10.44 -13.74 -0.38
C ARG A 327 9.87 -13.60 1.02
N ILE A 328 8.55 -13.71 1.17
CA ILE A 328 7.89 -13.74 2.48
C ILE A 328 8.40 -14.94 3.29
N ALA A 329 8.46 -16.14 2.70
CA ALA A 329 8.96 -17.34 3.36
C ALA A 329 10.41 -17.17 3.83
N LYS A 330 11.28 -16.57 3.02
CA LYS A 330 12.65 -16.27 3.40
C LYS A 330 12.71 -15.27 4.55
N ALA A 331 11.90 -14.21 4.50
CA ALA A 331 11.86 -13.20 5.55
C ALA A 331 11.35 -13.78 6.88
N VAL A 332 10.38 -14.69 6.84
CA VAL A 332 9.91 -15.44 8.02
C VAL A 332 11.03 -16.28 8.61
N SER A 333 11.71 -17.07 7.76
CA SER A 333 12.82 -17.95 8.18
C SER A 333 13.97 -17.16 8.79
N ASP A 334 14.36 -16.05 8.17
CA ASP A 334 15.48 -15.21 8.62
C ASP A 334 15.07 -14.22 9.73
N LYS A 335 13.79 -14.15 10.08
CA LYS A 335 13.23 -13.15 11.01
C LYS A 335 13.62 -11.73 10.62
N ALA A 336 13.55 -11.43 9.33
CA ALA A 336 14.02 -10.17 8.76
C ALA A 336 13.10 -8.99 9.09
N CYS A 337 11.79 -9.24 9.15
CA CYS A 337 10.77 -8.23 9.48
C CYS A 337 9.62 -8.88 10.25
N ASN A 338 8.63 -8.09 10.68
CA ASN A 338 7.47 -8.59 11.42
C ASN A 338 6.14 -8.03 10.91
N CYS A 339 6.15 -7.42 9.73
CA CYS A 339 4.95 -6.92 9.06
C CYS A 339 5.14 -6.99 7.54
N LEU A 340 4.10 -7.44 6.85
CA LEU A 340 4.02 -7.42 5.39
C LEU A 340 3.34 -6.14 4.94
N LEU A 341 3.94 -5.40 4.00
CA LEU A 341 3.20 -4.41 3.23
C LEU A 341 2.56 -5.12 2.04
N LEU A 342 1.23 -5.11 2.00
CA LEU A 342 0.47 -5.82 0.98
C LEU A 342 0.01 -4.88 -0.09
N LYS A 343 0.53 -5.06 -1.30
CA LYS A 343 0.16 -4.33 -2.52
C LYS A 343 -0.34 -5.31 -3.55
N VAL A 344 -1.62 -5.26 -3.89
CA VAL A 344 -2.25 -6.25 -4.78
C VAL A 344 -1.60 -6.34 -6.17
N ASN A 345 -1.07 -5.23 -6.67
CA ASN A 345 -0.45 -5.21 -8.01
C ASN A 345 1.00 -5.73 -8.03
N GLN A 346 1.65 -5.90 -6.87
CA GLN A 346 3.00 -6.51 -6.81
C GLN A 346 2.95 -8.00 -7.10
N ILE A 347 1.85 -8.66 -6.81
CA ILE A 347 1.65 -10.08 -7.09
C ILE A 347 0.67 -10.30 -8.23
N GLY A 348 -0.42 -9.57 -8.34
CA GLY A 348 -1.27 -9.49 -9.53
C GLY A 348 -2.53 -10.32 -9.52
N SER A 349 -2.97 -10.85 -8.38
CA SER A 349 -4.31 -11.47 -8.25
C SER A 349 -4.83 -11.37 -6.83
N VAL A 350 -6.14 -11.43 -6.68
CA VAL A 350 -6.79 -11.46 -5.36
C VAL A 350 -6.39 -12.72 -4.60
N THR A 351 -6.45 -13.88 -5.25
CA THR A 351 -6.11 -15.17 -4.63
C THR A 351 -4.70 -15.17 -4.03
N GLU A 352 -3.71 -14.73 -4.79
CA GLU A 352 -2.33 -14.69 -4.32
C GLU A 352 -2.14 -13.64 -3.21
N SER A 353 -2.87 -12.53 -3.27
CA SER A 353 -2.84 -11.51 -2.22
C SER A 353 -3.38 -12.05 -0.90
N LEU A 354 -4.48 -12.82 -0.94
CA LEU A 354 -5.04 -13.48 0.23
C LEU A 354 -4.07 -14.53 0.81
N GLN A 355 -3.40 -15.28 -0.05
CA GLN A 355 -2.39 -16.27 0.35
C GLN A 355 -1.19 -15.61 1.04
N ALA A 356 -0.69 -14.51 0.49
CA ALA A 356 0.41 -13.75 1.08
C ALA A 356 0.03 -13.21 2.47
N CYS A 357 -1.16 -12.65 2.59
CA CYS A 357 -1.69 -12.15 3.87
C CYS A 357 -1.77 -13.28 4.91
N LYS A 358 -2.34 -14.41 4.54
CA LYS A 358 -2.48 -15.56 5.43
C LYS A 358 -1.12 -16.10 5.87
N MET A 359 -0.17 -16.18 4.97
CA MET A 359 1.21 -16.60 5.28
C MET A 359 1.84 -15.69 6.34
N ALA A 360 1.72 -14.38 6.16
CA ALA A 360 2.24 -13.40 7.12
C ALA A 360 1.56 -13.51 8.48
N GLN A 361 0.23 -13.50 8.51
CA GLN A 361 -0.55 -13.59 9.75
C GLN A 361 -0.30 -14.90 10.50
N SER A 362 -0.20 -16.03 9.80
CA SER A 362 0.09 -17.33 10.39
C SER A 362 1.49 -17.40 11.00
N SER A 363 2.40 -16.54 10.57
CA SER A 363 3.76 -16.44 11.10
C SER A 363 3.87 -15.42 12.25
N GLY A 364 2.76 -14.89 12.73
CA GLY A 364 2.71 -13.90 13.80
C GLY A 364 2.99 -12.47 13.36
N TRP A 365 3.07 -12.22 12.06
CA TRP A 365 3.29 -10.88 11.52
C TRP A 365 2.02 -10.05 11.49
N GLY A 366 2.18 -8.73 11.55
CA GLY A 366 1.16 -7.79 11.10
C GLY A 366 1.12 -7.71 9.58
N VAL A 367 0.06 -7.11 9.05
CA VAL A 367 -0.08 -6.81 7.62
C VAL A 367 -0.62 -5.40 7.48
N MET A 368 0.02 -4.59 6.64
CA MET A 368 -0.44 -3.25 6.28
C MET A 368 -0.86 -3.28 4.81
N VAL A 369 -2.12 -3.02 4.53
CA VAL A 369 -2.61 -2.87 3.15
C VAL A 369 -2.21 -1.51 2.64
N SER A 370 -1.69 -1.44 1.42
CA SER A 370 -1.11 -0.23 0.87
C SER A 370 -1.66 0.11 -0.52
N HIS A 371 -1.78 1.40 -0.77
CA HIS A 371 -1.95 1.98 -2.10
C HIS A 371 -0.62 1.95 -2.89
N ARG A 372 -0.65 2.50 -4.10
CA ARG A 372 0.55 2.83 -4.88
C ARG A 372 0.58 4.33 -5.15
N SER A 373 1.73 4.82 -5.66
CA SER A 373 1.89 6.25 -6.00
C SER A 373 0.90 6.69 -7.09
N GLY A 374 0.71 5.87 -8.11
CA GLY A 374 -0.32 6.07 -9.13
C GLY A 374 -1.59 5.33 -8.75
N GLU A 375 -2.60 6.08 -8.36
CA GLU A 375 -3.89 5.54 -7.94
C GLU A 375 -5.04 6.02 -8.82
N THR A 376 -6.15 5.32 -8.71
CA THR A 376 -7.40 5.65 -9.35
C THR A 376 -8.49 5.87 -8.29
N GLU A 377 -9.71 6.11 -8.73
CA GLU A 377 -10.87 6.24 -7.85
C GLU A 377 -11.38 4.90 -7.30
N ASP A 378 -10.79 3.78 -7.73
CA ASP A 378 -11.17 2.45 -7.25
C ASP A 378 -10.94 2.33 -5.75
N THR A 379 -11.91 1.74 -5.04
CA THR A 379 -11.93 1.65 -3.58
C THR A 379 -11.67 0.23 -3.06
N PHE A 380 -11.26 -0.70 -3.92
CA PHE A 380 -11.13 -2.12 -3.56
C PHE A 380 -10.31 -2.35 -2.29
N ILE A 381 -9.17 -1.66 -2.13
CA ILE A 381 -8.29 -1.89 -0.98
C ILE A 381 -8.92 -1.50 0.36
N ALA A 382 -9.93 -0.64 0.36
CA ALA A 382 -10.70 -0.32 1.57
C ALA A 382 -11.49 -1.54 2.05
N ASP A 383 -12.21 -2.20 1.17
CA ASP A 383 -12.92 -3.43 1.48
C ASP A 383 -11.94 -4.56 1.81
N LEU A 384 -10.80 -4.60 1.12
CA LEU A 384 -9.75 -5.61 1.33
C LEU A 384 -9.20 -5.56 2.76
N VAL A 385 -8.81 -4.38 3.24
CA VAL A 385 -8.22 -4.23 4.58
C VAL A 385 -9.19 -4.63 5.68
N VAL A 386 -10.48 -4.34 5.49
CA VAL A 386 -11.55 -4.69 6.44
C VAL A 386 -11.76 -6.21 6.45
N GLY A 387 -11.91 -6.81 5.28
CA GLY A 387 -12.15 -8.26 5.15
C GLY A 387 -10.98 -9.12 5.61
N LEU A 388 -9.75 -8.67 5.40
CA LEU A 388 -8.54 -9.38 5.82
C LEU A 388 -8.22 -9.21 7.31
N CYS A 389 -8.88 -8.29 8.01
CA CYS A 389 -8.63 -8.01 9.43
C CYS A 389 -7.17 -7.62 9.70
N THR A 390 -6.57 -6.84 8.81
CA THR A 390 -5.15 -6.49 8.94
C THR A 390 -4.89 -5.35 9.93
N GLY A 391 -5.89 -4.52 10.18
CA GLY A 391 -5.85 -3.52 11.25
C GLY A 391 -5.13 -2.22 10.92
N GLN A 392 -4.54 -2.10 9.73
CA GLN A 392 -3.82 -0.89 9.31
C GLN A 392 -3.83 -0.74 7.78
N ILE A 393 -3.95 0.50 7.32
CA ILE A 393 -3.95 0.84 5.90
C ILE A 393 -3.06 2.05 5.65
N LYS A 394 -2.24 2.00 4.61
CA LYS A 394 -1.43 3.11 4.12
C LYS A 394 -1.96 3.52 2.75
N THR A 395 -2.72 4.62 2.69
CA THR A 395 -3.32 5.09 1.43
C THR A 395 -3.24 6.61 1.26
N GLY A 396 -2.16 7.22 1.79
CA GLY A 396 -1.84 8.63 1.61
C GLY A 396 -2.34 9.53 2.73
N ALA A 397 -2.20 10.83 2.54
CA ALA A 397 -2.71 11.87 3.42
C ALA A 397 -4.24 11.98 3.32
N PRO A 398 -4.91 12.68 4.26
CA PRO A 398 -6.34 12.99 4.11
C PRO A 398 -6.53 14.14 3.11
N CYS A 399 -6.02 13.96 1.91
CA CYS A 399 -5.98 14.92 0.83
C CYS A 399 -5.83 14.19 -0.51
N ARG A 400 -6.34 14.76 -1.60
CA ARG A 400 -6.40 14.20 -2.96
C ARG A 400 -7.48 13.12 -3.10
N SER A 401 -8.32 13.30 -4.11
CA SER A 401 -9.56 12.52 -4.30
C SER A 401 -9.33 11.01 -4.42
N GLU A 402 -8.24 10.59 -5.07
CA GLU A 402 -7.91 9.18 -5.24
C GLU A 402 -7.51 8.50 -3.93
N ARG A 403 -7.00 9.27 -2.97
CA ARG A 403 -6.69 8.80 -1.60
C ARG A 403 -7.94 8.82 -0.74
N LEU A 404 -8.66 9.94 -0.76
CA LEU A 404 -9.91 10.10 -0.02
C LEU A 404 -10.97 9.09 -0.44
N ALA A 405 -10.98 8.64 -1.68
CA ALA A 405 -11.90 7.60 -2.15
C ALA A 405 -11.85 6.36 -1.25
N LYS A 406 -10.64 5.92 -0.86
CA LYS A 406 -10.44 4.78 0.03
C LYS A 406 -10.92 5.07 1.44
N TYR A 407 -10.54 6.23 1.99
CA TYR A 407 -10.97 6.64 3.33
C TYR A 407 -12.50 6.83 3.41
N ASN A 408 -13.10 7.43 2.41
CA ASN A 408 -14.55 7.62 2.35
C ASN A 408 -15.28 6.26 2.27
N GLN A 409 -14.72 5.30 1.55
CA GLN A 409 -15.27 3.95 1.50
C GLN A 409 -15.22 3.28 2.89
N LEU A 410 -14.14 3.46 3.63
CA LEU A 410 -14.03 2.93 5.00
C LEU A 410 -15.07 3.56 5.94
N LEU A 411 -15.36 4.86 5.78
CA LEU A 411 -16.44 5.52 6.52
C LEU A 411 -17.80 4.89 6.23
N ARG A 412 -18.08 4.57 4.96
CA ARG A 412 -19.34 3.90 4.56
C ARG A 412 -19.42 2.49 5.14
N ILE A 413 -18.31 1.76 5.14
CA ILE A 413 -18.25 0.41 5.71
C ILE A 413 -18.54 0.46 7.22
N GLU A 414 -17.94 1.41 7.94
CA GLU A 414 -18.19 1.58 9.37
C GLU A 414 -19.65 1.88 9.65
N GLU A 415 -20.27 2.77 8.87
CA GLU A 415 -21.68 3.09 8.97
C GLU A 415 -22.58 1.85 8.71
N GLU A 416 -22.25 1.08 7.68
CA GLU A 416 -22.99 -0.16 7.36
C GLU A 416 -22.91 -1.19 8.48
N LEU A 417 -21.77 -1.32 9.14
CA LEU A 417 -21.57 -2.23 10.27
C LEU A 417 -22.29 -1.75 11.54
N GLY A 418 -22.49 -0.44 11.70
CA GLY A 418 -23.16 0.13 12.85
C GLY A 418 -22.54 -0.32 14.18
N ASP A 419 -23.36 -0.88 15.06
CA ASP A 419 -22.92 -1.36 16.40
C ASP A 419 -21.94 -2.53 16.33
N LYS A 420 -21.86 -3.21 15.20
CA LYS A 420 -20.92 -4.32 14.97
C LYS A 420 -19.56 -3.84 14.47
N ALA A 421 -19.39 -2.55 14.21
CA ALA A 421 -18.12 -1.99 13.80
C ALA A 421 -17.10 -2.14 14.93
N ARG A 422 -15.91 -2.63 14.57
CA ARG A 422 -14.79 -2.77 15.48
C ARG A 422 -13.60 -2.07 14.87
N PHE A 423 -13.00 -1.14 15.62
CA PHE A 423 -11.82 -0.40 15.20
C PHE A 423 -10.57 -1.01 15.84
N ALA A 424 -9.52 -1.24 15.03
CA ALA A 424 -8.29 -1.89 15.51
C ALA A 424 -7.58 -1.11 16.62
N GLY A 425 -7.52 0.23 16.50
CA GLY A 425 -6.93 1.06 17.54
C GLY A 425 -5.50 0.68 17.87
N ARG A 426 -5.19 0.56 19.16
CA ARG A 426 -3.83 0.24 19.62
C ARG A 426 -3.38 -1.18 19.27
N ASN A 427 -4.30 -2.06 18.88
CA ASN A 427 -4.01 -3.43 18.44
C ASN A 427 -3.81 -3.52 16.92
N PHE A 428 -3.50 -2.41 16.26
CA PHE A 428 -3.43 -2.32 14.81
C PHE A 428 -2.45 -3.32 14.16
N ARG A 429 -1.42 -3.75 14.89
CA ARG A 429 -0.44 -4.71 14.38
C ARG A 429 -0.99 -6.13 14.28
N ASN A 430 -1.79 -6.54 15.27
CA ASN A 430 -2.33 -7.89 15.36
C ASN A 430 -3.75 -7.85 15.95
N PRO A 431 -4.74 -7.33 15.21
CA PRO A 431 -6.06 -7.07 15.77
C PRO A 431 -6.90 -8.33 16.06
N LEU A 432 -6.51 -9.49 15.52
CA LEU A 432 -7.16 -10.78 15.79
C LEU A 432 -6.65 -11.46 17.06
N ILE A 433 -5.56 -11.00 17.64
CA ILE A 433 -5.02 -11.51 18.89
C ILE A 433 -5.60 -10.66 20.02
N ASN A 434 -6.39 -11.28 20.92
CA ASN A 434 -7.01 -10.63 22.08
C ASN A 434 -6.02 -10.54 23.25
#